data_a2d037d68f265eece59b43503bb32177
#
_entry.id   a2d037d68f265eece59b43503bb32177
#
_cell.length_a   1.000
_cell.length_b   1.000
_cell.length_c   1.000
_cell.angle_alpha   90.00
_cell.angle_beta   90.00
_cell.angle_gamma   90.00
#
_symmetry.space_group_name_H-M   'P 1'
#
loop_
_entity.id
_entity.type
_entity.pdbx_description
1 polymer ?
#
loop_
_entity_poly.entity_id
_entity_poly.type
_entity_poly.pdbx_seq_one_letter_code
_entity_poly.pdbx_strand_id
1 'polypeptide(L)'
;MKKQIVPIYMKVITMIIVMITVFLACKDTAETENQETILTGEIDLYVDQTLQSLVEGQIEVFESQYNAKIHLTAKSESEIVNDLLSGKTNMAVLTRRLTKEEENYFTNKKIIPRVSHFASDAVVFIRNKKSNDTLLDLDEVYNLLHGKPSKVKNLVFENPNSSVVTYMNRWANVSAGAKENVYSLNSTKEVLEFVTKNPEAIGVIGMDAMAEPYPEWQSLVDNLNVLAVKNVKNTPNNKLYYKPTQASLGAGLYPLKRSIYVLNYQGFAGLGTGFASFVVGDIGQRIVMRSNLLPITIPERNINIRKEINK
;
A
#
# COMPACT_ATOMS: atom_id res chain seq x y z
N MET A 1 64.43 -0.39 -58.28
CA MET A 1 63.27 -0.21 -57.36
C MET A 1 62.06 0.25 -58.21
N LYS A 2 61.12 -0.64 -58.53
CA LYS A 2 59.88 -0.26 -59.22
C LYS A 2 58.84 0.19 -58.23
N LYS A 3 58.50 1.50 -58.19
CA LYS A 3 57.37 1.99 -57.47
C LYS A 3 56.11 1.49 -58.16
N GLN A 4 55.34 0.61 -57.52
CA GLN A 4 54.01 0.25 -57.94
C GLN A 4 53.10 1.44 -57.71
N ILE A 5 52.65 2.06 -58.78
CA ILE A 5 51.63 3.12 -58.77
C ILE A 5 50.28 2.42 -58.66
N VAL A 6 49.68 2.38 -57.48
CA VAL A 6 48.32 1.90 -57.30
C VAL A 6 47.40 2.90 -58.02
N PRO A 7 46.64 2.46 -59.03
CA PRO A 7 45.85 3.36 -59.82
C PRO A 7 44.77 4.06 -58.98
N ILE A 8 44.56 5.36 -59.24
CA ILE A 8 43.68 6.27 -58.50
C ILE A 8 42.28 5.68 -58.27
N TYR A 9 41.75 4.96 -59.25
CA TYR A 9 40.41 4.32 -59.09
C TYR A 9 40.37 3.23 -58.04
N MET A 10 41.47 2.52 -57.75
CA MET A 10 41.52 1.52 -56.71
C MET A 10 41.49 2.19 -55.32
N LYS A 11 42.06 3.39 -55.13
CA LYS A 11 41.97 4.17 -53.93
C LYS A 11 40.54 4.72 -53.74
N VAL A 12 39.88 5.12 -54.83
CA VAL A 12 38.48 5.60 -54.78
C VAL A 12 37.52 4.46 -54.43
N ILE A 13 37.73 3.27 -55.03
CA ILE A 13 36.92 2.07 -54.69
C ILE A 13 37.10 1.67 -53.21
N THR A 14 38.32 1.67 -52.67
CA THR A 14 38.56 1.35 -51.26
C THR A 14 37.90 2.38 -50.34
N MET A 15 37.92 3.67 -50.69
CA MET A 15 37.28 4.74 -49.95
C MET A 15 35.75 4.61 -49.95
N ILE A 16 35.16 4.21 -51.07
CA ILE A 16 33.71 3.96 -51.17
C ILE A 16 33.31 2.72 -50.40
N ILE A 17 34.11 1.65 -50.38
CA ILE A 17 33.86 0.44 -49.61
C ILE A 17 33.93 0.76 -48.10
N VAL A 18 34.91 1.52 -47.66
CA VAL A 18 35.03 1.97 -46.24
C VAL A 18 33.86 2.87 -45.85
N MET A 19 33.41 3.74 -46.76
CA MET A 19 32.24 4.61 -46.52
C MET A 19 30.94 3.81 -46.41
N ILE A 20 30.76 2.76 -47.23
CA ILE A 20 29.61 1.85 -47.19
C ILE A 20 29.63 0.99 -45.89
N THR A 21 30.81 0.53 -45.46
CA THR A 21 30.90 -0.23 -44.18
C THR A 21 30.62 0.63 -42.96
N VAL A 22 30.96 1.92 -42.99
CA VAL A 22 30.60 2.86 -41.90
C VAL A 22 29.08 3.10 -41.88
N PHE A 23 28.41 3.21 -43.05
CA PHE A 23 26.94 3.34 -43.08
C PHE A 23 26.20 2.06 -42.70
N LEU A 24 26.79 0.88 -42.87
CA LEU A 24 26.20 -0.42 -42.46
C LEU A 24 26.43 -0.71 -40.97
N ALA A 25 27.45 -0.11 -40.36
CA ALA A 25 27.70 -0.22 -38.90
C ALA A 25 26.76 0.67 -38.04
N CYS A 26 26.06 1.65 -38.66
CA CYS A 26 25.03 2.46 -38.01
C CYS A 26 23.61 1.93 -38.27
N LYS A 27 23.41 0.65 -38.56
CA LYS A 27 22.16 0.00 -38.22
C LYS A 27 22.25 -0.34 -36.73
N ASP A 28 21.94 0.64 -35.89
CA ASP A 28 21.37 0.34 -34.59
C ASP A 28 20.23 -0.64 -34.85
N THR A 29 20.45 -1.92 -34.56
CA THR A 29 19.37 -2.78 -34.12
C THR A 29 18.80 -2.09 -32.90
N ALA A 30 17.86 -1.17 -33.10
CA ALA A 30 16.85 -0.89 -32.14
C ALA A 30 16.12 -2.24 -31.94
N GLU A 31 16.70 -3.12 -31.12
CA GLU A 31 15.90 -3.95 -30.27
C GLU A 31 15.00 -2.91 -29.58
N THR A 32 13.74 -2.92 -29.94
CA THR A 32 12.68 -2.37 -29.13
C THR A 32 12.66 -3.22 -27.87
N GLU A 33 13.71 -3.08 -27.01
CA GLU A 33 13.53 -3.27 -25.59
C GLU A 33 12.31 -2.42 -25.26
N ASN A 34 11.27 -3.03 -24.72
CA ASN A 34 10.15 -2.35 -24.11
C ASN A 34 10.75 -1.46 -22.99
N GLN A 35 11.24 -0.28 -23.37
CA GLN A 35 11.81 0.65 -22.41
C GLN A 35 10.68 1.02 -21.47
N GLU A 36 10.84 0.64 -20.21
CA GLU A 36 9.94 1.05 -19.15
C GLU A 36 9.81 2.58 -19.16
N THR A 37 8.58 3.06 -19.28
CA THR A 37 8.24 4.48 -19.16
C THR A 37 7.33 4.68 -17.96
N ILE A 38 6.91 5.92 -17.71
CA ILE A 38 5.94 6.19 -16.64
C ILE A 38 4.54 5.61 -16.93
N LEU A 39 4.24 5.19 -18.16
CA LEU A 39 2.91 4.69 -18.57
C LEU A 39 2.97 3.31 -19.25
N THR A 40 4.14 2.75 -19.48
CA THR A 40 4.32 1.47 -20.18
C THR A 40 5.41 0.65 -19.52
N GLY A 41 5.28 -0.68 -19.56
CA GLY A 41 6.26 -1.62 -19.02
C GLY A 41 5.68 -2.53 -17.95
N GLU A 42 6.56 -3.20 -17.20
CA GLU A 42 6.20 -4.13 -16.14
C GLU A 42 6.99 -3.83 -14.88
N ILE A 43 6.34 -3.92 -13.70
CA ILE A 43 7.00 -3.76 -12.39
C ILE A 43 6.45 -4.75 -11.37
N ASP A 44 7.30 -5.10 -10.39
CA ASP A 44 6.90 -5.79 -9.16
C ASP A 44 6.53 -4.75 -8.10
N LEU A 45 5.33 -4.88 -7.54
CA LEU A 45 4.85 -4.05 -6.43
C LEU A 45 4.52 -4.93 -5.24
N TYR A 46 5.19 -4.69 -4.11
CA TYR A 46 4.88 -5.39 -2.87
C TYR A 46 3.92 -4.55 -2.03
N VAL A 47 2.91 -5.19 -1.48
CA VAL A 47 1.86 -4.51 -0.69
C VAL A 47 1.70 -5.15 0.68
N ASP A 48 1.57 -4.30 1.70
CA ASP A 48 1.09 -4.75 3.01
C ASP A 48 -0.25 -5.48 2.84
N GLN A 49 -0.33 -6.72 3.30
CA GLN A 49 -1.51 -7.55 3.16
C GLN A 49 -2.80 -6.89 3.65
N THR A 50 -2.70 -5.94 4.60
CA THR A 50 -3.85 -5.19 5.12
C THR A 50 -4.40 -4.13 4.16
N LEU A 51 -3.73 -3.89 3.03
CA LEU A 51 -4.05 -2.90 2.00
C LEU A 51 -4.25 -3.53 0.62
N GLN A 52 -4.26 -4.86 0.55
CA GLN A 52 -4.25 -5.58 -0.73
C GLN A 52 -5.45 -5.21 -1.61
N SER A 53 -6.67 -5.24 -1.07
CA SER A 53 -7.90 -4.94 -1.82
C SER A 53 -7.87 -3.52 -2.42
N LEU A 54 -7.47 -2.51 -1.63
CA LEU A 54 -7.31 -1.14 -2.11
C LEU A 54 -6.34 -1.05 -3.30
N VAL A 55 -5.18 -1.71 -3.18
CA VAL A 55 -4.12 -1.62 -4.20
C VAL A 55 -4.49 -2.40 -5.45
N GLU A 56 -5.16 -3.54 -5.32
CA GLU A 56 -5.74 -4.28 -6.46
C GLU A 56 -6.68 -3.41 -7.28
N GLY A 57 -7.60 -2.69 -6.61
CA GLY A 57 -8.51 -1.75 -7.30
C GLY A 57 -7.78 -0.59 -7.99
N GLN A 58 -6.67 -0.09 -7.43
CA GLN A 58 -5.83 0.92 -8.07
C GLN A 58 -5.14 0.36 -9.33
N ILE A 59 -4.59 -0.86 -9.24
CA ILE A 59 -3.89 -1.53 -10.34
C ILE A 59 -4.86 -1.83 -11.49
N GLU A 60 -6.02 -2.39 -11.20
CA GLU A 60 -7.03 -2.72 -12.22
C GLU A 60 -7.37 -1.50 -13.08
N VAL A 61 -7.62 -0.35 -12.46
CA VAL A 61 -7.95 0.87 -13.20
C VAL A 61 -6.71 1.42 -13.92
N PHE A 62 -5.53 1.36 -13.33
CA PHE A 62 -4.29 1.81 -13.97
C PHE A 62 -3.98 0.98 -15.23
N GLU A 63 -3.99 -0.35 -15.14
CA GLU A 63 -3.76 -1.26 -16.26
C GLU A 63 -4.84 -1.14 -17.35
N SER A 64 -6.07 -0.75 -17.00
CA SER A 64 -7.12 -0.52 -17.99
C SER A 64 -6.88 0.73 -18.86
N GLN A 65 -6.08 1.68 -18.38
CA GLN A 65 -5.82 2.95 -19.05
C GLN A 65 -4.48 3.00 -19.76
N TYR A 66 -3.51 2.20 -19.31
CA TYR A 66 -2.12 2.27 -19.75
C TYR A 66 -1.62 0.88 -20.18
N ASN A 67 -0.67 0.85 -21.11
CA ASN A 67 -0.01 -0.40 -21.52
C ASN A 67 1.05 -0.81 -20.48
N ALA A 68 0.57 -1.16 -19.32
CA ALA A 68 1.38 -1.43 -18.13
C ALA A 68 0.95 -2.75 -17.48
N LYS A 69 1.88 -3.42 -16.82
CA LYS A 69 1.63 -4.60 -16.00
C LYS A 69 2.28 -4.45 -14.63
N ILE A 70 1.49 -4.62 -13.56
CA ILE A 70 1.97 -4.55 -12.19
C ILE A 70 1.76 -5.90 -11.52
N HIS A 71 2.86 -6.57 -11.20
CA HIS A 71 2.85 -7.85 -10.49
C HIS A 71 2.76 -7.60 -9.00
N LEU A 72 1.55 -7.73 -8.45
CA LEU A 72 1.29 -7.48 -7.04
C LEU A 72 1.67 -8.68 -6.19
N THR A 73 2.42 -8.45 -5.11
CA THR A 73 2.76 -9.45 -4.10
C THR A 73 2.40 -8.94 -2.71
N ALA A 74 1.40 -9.57 -2.08
CA ALA A 74 0.99 -9.22 -0.71
C ALA A 74 1.83 -9.99 0.32
N LYS A 75 2.36 -9.26 1.30
CA LYS A 75 3.17 -9.79 2.41
C LYS A 75 2.92 -9.00 3.70
N SER A 76 3.48 -9.47 4.81
CA SER A 76 3.53 -8.68 6.04
C SER A 76 4.50 -7.49 5.90
N GLU A 77 4.25 -6.41 6.64
CA GLU A 77 5.10 -5.20 6.62
C GLU A 77 6.58 -5.53 6.84
N SER A 78 6.88 -6.39 7.80
CA SER A 78 8.27 -6.74 8.13
C SER A 78 8.97 -7.50 7.00
N GLU A 79 8.25 -8.40 6.30
CA GLU A 79 8.79 -9.11 5.13
C GLU A 79 9.05 -8.17 3.96
N ILE A 80 8.14 -7.22 3.70
CA ILE A 80 8.30 -6.23 2.63
C ILE A 80 9.51 -5.34 2.89
N VAL A 81 9.70 -4.87 4.13
CA VAL A 81 10.86 -4.06 4.49
C VAL A 81 12.16 -4.84 4.28
N ASN A 82 12.21 -6.12 4.69
CA ASN A 82 13.36 -6.98 4.44
C ASN A 82 13.63 -7.19 2.94
N ASP A 83 12.58 -7.37 2.14
CA ASP A 83 12.69 -7.54 0.69
C ASP A 83 13.15 -6.25 -0.01
N LEU A 84 12.69 -5.07 0.45
CA LEU A 84 13.22 -3.78 0.01
C LEU A 84 14.73 -3.63 0.34
N LEU A 85 15.12 -3.92 1.58
CA LEU A 85 16.51 -3.81 2.04
C LEU A 85 17.43 -4.86 1.39
N SER A 86 16.92 -6.00 0.97
CA SER A 86 17.69 -7.00 0.23
C SER A 86 17.70 -6.75 -1.29
N GLY A 87 16.90 -5.80 -1.80
CA GLY A 87 16.83 -5.47 -3.21
C GLY A 87 15.97 -6.45 -4.04
N LYS A 88 15.13 -7.24 -3.41
CA LYS A 88 14.17 -8.13 -4.11
C LYS A 88 13.02 -7.35 -4.75
N THR A 89 12.69 -6.20 -4.21
CA THR A 89 11.76 -5.24 -4.80
C THR A 89 12.28 -3.83 -4.62
N ASN A 90 11.85 -2.92 -5.48
CA ASN A 90 12.14 -1.49 -5.38
C ASN A 90 10.86 -0.67 -5.18
N MET A 91 9.70 -1.34 -5.10
CA MET A 91 8.40 -0.70 -4.98
C MET A 91 7.59 -1.37 -3.89
N ALA A 92 7.01 -0.56 -3.00
CA ALA A 92 6.12 -1.08 -1.97
C ALA A 92 4.98 -0.10 -1.64
N VAL A 93 3.86 -0.65 -1.14
CA VAL A 93 2.79 0.10 -0.48
C VAL A 93 2.74 -0.32 0.97
N LEU A 94 3.00 0.62 1.87
CA LEU A 94 3.06 0.40 3.32
C LEU A 94 2.23 1.42 4.09
N THR A 95 1.92 1.09 5.36
CA THR A 95 1.23 2.00 6.29
C THR A 95 2.17 2.96 7.03
N ARG A 96 3.45 2.96 6.67
CA ARG A 96 4.47 3.87 7.21
C ARG A 96 5.57 4.15 6.19
N ARG A 97 6.35 5.16 6.46
CA ARG A 97 7.66 5.35 5.81
C ARG A 97 8.69 4.43 6.44
N LEU A 98 9.79 4.20 5.73
CA LEU A 98 10.95 3.55 6.34
C LEU A 98 11.51 4.42 7.47
N THR A 99 12.12 3.77 8.49
CA THR A 99 12.87 4.48 9.52
C THR A 99 14.16 5.07 8.95
N LYS A 100 14.81 5.96 9.68
CA LYS A 100 16.10 6.54 9.24
C LYS A 100 17.16 5.46 9.03
N GLU A 101 17.18 4.44 9.89
CA GLU A 101 18.11 3.32 9.82
C GLU A 101 17.87 2.49 8.55
N GLU A 102 16.60 2.21 8.22
CA GLU A 102 16.19 1.52 7.00
C GLU A 102 16.49 2.38 5.75
N GLU A 103 16.24 3.70 5.78
CA GLU A 103 16.54 4.62 4.68
C GLU A 103 18.05 4.76 4.40
N ASN A 104 18.91 4.61 5.40
CA ASN A 104 20.36 4.69 5.26
C ASN A 104 20.90 3.67 4.24
N TYR A 105 20.26 2.50 4.12
CA TYR A 105 20.63 1.50 3.11
C TYR A 105 20.57 2.08 1.68
N PHE A 106 19.50 2.80 1.36
CA PHE A 106 19.29 3.42 0.04
C PHE A 106 20.19 4.64 -0.16
N THR A 107 20.34 5.46 0.88
CA THR A 107 21.23 6.62 0.86
C THR A 107 22.67 6.22 0.55
N ASN A 108 23.17 5.13 1.15
CA ASN A 108 24.50 4.59 0.89
C ASN A 108 24.67 4.09 -0.56
N LYS A 109 23.58 3.65 -1.18
CA LYS A 109 23.53 3.27 -2.61
C LYS A 109 23.28 4.47 -3.54
N LYS A 110 23.18 5.70 -3.02
CA LYS A 110 22.85 6.92 -3.77
C LYS A 110 21.48 6.86 -4.47
N ILE A 111 20.56 6.05 -3.95
CA ILE A 111 19.18 5.97 -4.42
C ILE A 111 18.38 7.05 -3.69
N ILE A 112 17.76 7.95 -4.45
CA ILE A 112 16.86 8.98 -3.92
C ILE A 112 15.45 8.39 -3.89
N PRO A 113 14.86 8.18 -2.69
CA PRO A 113 13.52 7.63 -2.57
C PRO A 113 12.47 8.63 -3.05
N ARG A 114 11.44 8.13 -3.73
CA ARG A 114 10.21 8.86 -4.01
C ARG A 114 9.09 8.25 -3.18
N VAL A 115 8.63 8.98 -2.18
CA VAL A 115 7.62 8.53 -1.23
C VAL A 115 6.37 9.37 -1.37
N SER A 116 5.27 8.75 -1.79
CA SER A 116 3.99 9.42 -2.02
C SER A 116 2.97 8.97 -0.98
N HIS A 117 2.50 9.88 -0.11
CA HIS A 117 1.33 9.67 0.73
C HIS A 117 0.07 9.80 -0.15
N PHE A 118 -0.80 8.78 -0.20
CA PHE A 118 -1.96 8.83 -1.09
C PHE A 118 -3.31 8.54 -0.41
N ALA A 119 -3.29 7.94 0.79
CA ALA A 119 -4.50 7.65 1.54
C ALA A 119 -4.22 7.56 3.04
N SER A 120 -5.27 7.51 3.82
CA SER A 120 -5.20 7.07 5.21
C SER A 120 -6.30 6.07 5.50
N ASP A 121 -5.96 5.06 6.29
CA ASP A 121 -6.90 4.10 6.87
C ASP A 121 -6.86 4.13 8.41
N ALA A 122 -7.33 3.08 9.04
CA ALA A 122 -7.31 2.93 10.49
C ALA A 122 -7.08 1.48 10.91
N VAL A 123 -6.51 1.29 12.09
CA VAL A 123 -6.65 0.03 12.82
C VAL A 123 -8.05 0.02 13.44
N VAL A 124 -8.80 -1.06 13.20
CA VAL A 124 -10.17 -1.21 13.68
C VAL A 124 -10.32 -2.41 14.58
N PHE A 125 -11.27 -2.31 15.53
CA PHE A 125 -11.68 -3.39 16.40
C PHE A 125 -13.01 -3.93 15.95
N ILE A 126 -13.08 -5.25 15.78
CA ILE A 126 -14.28 -5.96 15.35
C ILE A 126 -14.77 -6.92 16.43
N ARG A 127 -16.07 -7.10 16.49
CA ARG A 127 -16.72 -8.00 17.43
C ARG A 127 -17.93 -8.66 16.79
N ASN A 128 -18.28 -9.85 17.27
CA ASN A 128 -19.47 -10.56 16.82
C ASN A 128 -20.73 -9.73 17.09
N LYS A 129 -21.67 -9.65 16.16
CA LYS A 129 -22.96 -8.94 16.30
C LYS A 129 -23.84 -9.49 17.43
N LYS A 130 -23.65 -10.74 17.85
CA LYS A 130 -24.35 -11.31 19.00
C LYS A 130 -23.93 -10.69 20.32
N SER A 131 -22.77 -10.04 20.37
CA SER A 131 -22.40 -9.19 21.50
C SER A 131 -23.10 -7.84 21.36
N ASN A 132 -23.86 -7.42 22.36
CA ASN A 132 -24.52 -6.11 22.37
C ASN A 132 -23.55 -4.94 22.63
N ASP A 133 -22.28 -5.24 22.88
CA ASP A 133 -21.27 -4.23 23.19
C ASP A 133 -20.64 -3.76 21.87
N THR A 134 -20.85 -2.49 21.55
CA THR A 134 -20.35 -1.84 20.33
C THR A 134 -19.34 -0.73 20.61
N LEU A 135 -18.97 -0.55 21.87
CA LEU A 135 -18.07 0.50 22.35
C LEU A 135 -16.82 -0.12 22.99
N LEU A 136 -15.68 0.50 22.76
CA LEU A 136 -14.40 0.05 23.32
C LEU A 136 -13.60 1.23 23.87
N ASP A 137 -13.24 1.15 25.15
CA ASP A 137 -12.27 2.06 25.76
C ASP A 137 -10.85 1.62 25.40
N LEU A 138 -10.06 2.49 24.77
CA LEU A 138 -8.68 2.17 24.43
C LEU A 138 -7.78 2.06 25.67
N ASP A 139 -8.18 2.60 26.82
CA ASP A 139 -7.51 2.33 28.09
C ASP A 139 -7.51 0.82 28.43
N GLU A 140 -8.60 0.10 28.12
CA GLU A 140 -8.67 -1.34 28.33
C GLU A 140 -7.72 -2.11 27.41
N VAL A 141 -7.63 -1.71 26.14
CA VAL A 141 -6.65 -2.30 25.18
C VAL A 141 -5.22 -1.99 25.64
N TYR A 142 -4.96 -0.75 26.03
CA TYR A 142 -3.65 -0.32 26.54
C TYR A 142 -3.23 -1.14 27.78
N ASN A 143 -4.15 -1.31 28.74
CA ASN A 143 -3.89 -2.10 29.94
C ASN A 143 -3.57 -3.56 29.59
N LEU A 144 -4.37 -4.19 28.70
CA LEU A 144 -4.15 -5.57 28.28
C LEU A 144 -2.77 -5.74 27.62
N LEU A 145 -2.40 -4.83 26.72
CA LEU A 145 -1.09 -4.87 26.05
C LEU A 145 0.09 -4.68 27.02
N HIS A 146 -0.15 -4.08 28.20
CA HIS A 146 0.84 -3.95 29.28
C HIS A 146 0.77 -5.07 30.33
N GLY A 147 -0.06 -6.10 30.13
CA GLY A 147 -0.26 -7.18 31.09
C GLY A 147 -0.97 -6.72 32.37
N LYS A 148 -1.74 -5.64 32.31
CA LYS A 148 -2.55 -5.11 33.41
C LYS A 148 -3.99 -5.62 33.34
N PRO A 149 -4.74 -5.63 34.46
CA PRO A 149 -6.15 -6.00 34.42
C PRO A 149 -6.94 -5.20 33.39
N SER A 150 -7.76 -5.88 32.61
CA SER A 150 -8.59 -5.31 31.56
C SER A 150 -9.95 -6.03 31.48
N LYS A 151 -10.97 -5.31 30.98
CA LYS A 151 -12.27 -5.89 30.66
C LYS A 151 -12.26 -6.64 29.32
N VAL A 152 -11.24 -6.41 28.48
CA VAL A 152 -11.05 -7.15 27.23
C VAL A 152 -10.53 -8.54 27.55
N LYS A 153 -11.33 -9.57 27.24
CA LYS A 153 -11.01 -10.96 27.57
C LYS A 153 -10.01 -11.57 26.59
N ASN A 154 -10.21 -11.31 25.30
CA ASN A 154 -9.37 -11.87 24.23
C ASN A 154 -9.19 -10.81 23.14
N LEU A 155 -7.95 -10.46 22.84
CA LEU A 155 -7.57 -9.61 21.72
C LEU A 155 -6.87 -10.46 20.67
N VAL A 156 -7.38 -10.44 19.44
CA VAL A 156 -6.93 -11.33 18.36
C VAL A 156 -6.44 -10.51 17.19
N PHE A 157 -5.16 -10.64 16.88
CA PHE A 157 -4.51 -10.01 15.75
C PHE A 157 -4.38 -10.99 14.58
N GLU A 158 -4.20 -10.44 13.41
CA GLU A 158 -3.67 -11.18 12.27
C GLU A 158 -2.16 -11.47 12.47
N ASN A 159 -1.46 -11.87 11.41
CA ASN A 159 -0.03 -12.15 11.40
C ASN A 159 0.79 -11.29 12.36
N PRO A 160 1.61 -11.87 13.27
CA PRO A 160 2.39 -11.13 14.27
C PRO A 160 3.40 -10.15 13.64
N ASN A 161 3.76 -10.33 12.37
CA ASN A 161 4.64 -9.44 11.59
C ASN A 161 3.88 -8.37 10.78
N SER A 162 2.56 -8.27 10.98
CA SER A 162 1.72 -7.31 10.25
C SER A 162 1.93 -5.87 10.71
N SER A 163 1.54 -4.95 9.83
CA SER A 163 1.52 -3.51 10.14
C SER A 163 0.57 -3.17 11.28
N VAL A 164 -0.52 -3.91 11.45
CA VAL A 164 -1.48 -3.72 12.55
C VAL A 164 -0.82 -3.99 13.89
N VAL A 165 -0.10 -5.11 14.02
CA VAL A 165 0.65 -5.46 15.24
C VAL A 165 1.76 -4.44 15.49
N THR A 166 2.53 -4.10 14.47
CA THR A 166 3.59 -3.08 14.57
C THR A 166 3.04 -1.72 15.01
N TYR A 167 1.91 -1.30 14.43
CA TYR A 167 1.24 -0.06 14.79
C TYR A 167 0.77 -0.08 16.25
N MET A 168 0.07 -1.13 16.67
CA MET A 168 -0.47 -1.25 18.03
C MET A 168 0.62 -1.34 19.10
N ASN A 169 1.71 -2.06 18.82
CA ASN A 169 2.87 -2.10 19.72
C ASN A 169 3.51 -0.72 19.88
N ARG A 170 3.66 0.04 18.81
CA ARG A 170 4.18 1.41 18.84
C ARG A 170 3.22 2.36 19.57
N TRP A 171 1.92 2.28 19.28
CA TRP A 171 0.90 3.09 19.93
C TRP A 171 0.87 2.85 21.45
N ALA A 172 0.94 1.61 21.88
CA ALA A 172 0.97 1.26 23.29
C ALA A 172 2.37 1.39 23.94
N ASN A 173 3.41 1.68 23.15
CA ASN A 173 4.81 1.70 23.60
C ASN A 173 5.22 0.39 24.31
N VAL A 174 4.92 -0.74 23.69
CA VAL A 174 5.28 -2.07 24.17
C VAL A 174 6.14 -2.82 23.17
N SER A 175 7.01 -3.71 23.66
CA SER A 175 7.78 -4.61 22.82
C SER A 175 6.90 -5.73 22.27
N ALA A 176 7.28 -6.24 21.09
CA ALA A 176 6.71 -7.48 20.56
C ALA A 176 6.97 -8.63 21.54
N GLY A 177 5.99 -9.52 21.67
CA GLY A 177 6.10 -10.69 22.53
C GLY A 177 4.74 -11.24 22.95
N ALA A 178 4.73 -12.49 23.41
CA ALA A 178 3.52 -13.14 23.90
C ALA A 178 3.00 -12.42 25.15
N LYS A 179 1.70 -12.18 25.21
CA LYS A 179 0.99 -11.61 26.32
C LYS A 179 -0.24 -12.46 26.59
N GLU A 180 -0.61 -12.57 27.85
CA GLU A 180 -1.83 -13.26 28.23
C GLU A 180 -3.05 -12.59 27.57
N ASN A 181 -3.96 -13.41 27.04
CA ASN A 181 -5.18 -12.97 26.35
C ASN A 181 -4.96 -12.14 25.08
N VAL A 182 -3.75 -12.17 24.51
CA VAL A 182 -3.42 -11.57 23.21
C VAL A 182 -2.93 -12.68 22.28
N TYR A 183 -3.65 -12.87 21.18
CA TYR A 183 -3.41 -13.96 20.24
C TYR A 183 -3.12 -13.39 18.86
N SER A 184 -2.36 -14.12 18.06
CA SER A 184 -2.18 -13.84 16.64
C SER A 184 -2.52 -15.08 15.81
N LEU A 185 -3.22 -14.87 14.72
CA LEU A 185 -3.56 -15.88 13.71
C LEU A 185 -2.66 -15.68 12.48
N ASN A 186 -2.93 -16.33 11.36
CA ASN A 186 -2.05 -16.21 10.19
C ASN A 186 -2.53 -15.16 9.19
N SER A 187 -3.82 -14.81 9.20
CA SER A 187 -4.41 -13.90 8.22
C SER A 187 -5.61 -13.14 8.77
N THR A 188 -5.97 -12.05 8.10
CA THR A 188 -7.20 -11.29 8.37
C THR A 188 -8.45 -12.18 8.29
N LYS A 189 -8.52 -13.08 7.29
CA LYS A 189 -9.64 -14.02 7.14
C LYS A 189 -9.83 -14.89 8.39
N GLU A 190 -8.74 -15.45 8.92
CA GLU A 190 -8.78 -16.25 10.13
C GLU A 190 -9.28 -15.44 11.34
N VAL A 191 -8.92 -14.15 11.45
CA VAL A 191 -9.46 -13.25 12.48
C VAL A 191 -10.96 -13.06 12.33
N LEU A 192 -11.46 -12.80 11.11
CA LEU A 192 -12.89 -12.67 10.83
C LEU A 192 -13.65 -13.94 11.22
N GLU A 193 -13.14 -15.13 10.83
CA GLU A 193 -13.73 -16.41 11.18
C GLU A 193 -13.72 -16.68 12.68
N PHE A 194 -12.60 -16.37 13.36
CA PHE A 194 -12.47 -16.59 14.79
C PHE A 194 -13.45 -15.72 15.57
N VAL A 195 -13.53 -14.43 15.28
CA VAL A 195 -14.43 -13.50 15.97
C VAL A 195 -15.91 -13.84 15.70
N THR A 196 -16.21 -14.31 14.48
CA THR A 196 -17.57 -14.78 14.15
C THR A 196 -17.99 -16.00 15.01
N LYS A 197 -17.05 -16.86 15.39
CA LYS A 197 -17.31 -18.05 16.23
C LYS A 197 -17.21 -17.76 17.73
N ASN A 198 -16.52 -16.68 18.13
CA ASN A 198 -16.20 -16.37 19.53
C ASN A 198 -16.68 -14.95 19.91
N PRO A 199 -17.93 -14.79 20.40
CA PRO A 199 -18.52 -13.49 20.71
C PRO A 199 -17.76 -12.66 21.77
N GLU A 200 -16.96 -13.30 22.62
CA GLU A 200 -16.15 -12.65 23.67
C GLU A 200 -14.83 -12.09 23.12
N ALA A 201 -14.42 -12.49 21.91
CA ALA A 201 -13.17 -12.03 21.31
C ALA A 201 -13.36 -10.69 20.60
N ILE A 202 -12.30 -9.89 20.64
CA ILE A 202 -12.16 -8.66 19.83
C ILE A 202 -11.05 -8.89 18.84
N GLY A 203 -11.38 -8.82 17.54
CA GLY A 203 -10.39 -8.84 16.45
C GLY A 203 -9.81 -7.46 16.22
N VAL A 204 -8.54 -7.39 15.86
CA VAL A 204 -7.81 -6.16 15.52
C VAL A 204 -7.24 -6.31 14.11
N ILE A 205 -7.74 -5.52 13.17
CA ILE A 205 -7.42 -5.64 11.75
C ILE A 205 -7.28 -4.25 11.10
N GLY A 206 -6.82 -4.21 9.84
CA GLY A 206 -6.89 -3.02 9.02
C GLY A 206 -8.33 -2.70 8.59
N MET A 207 -8.63 -1.42 8.40
CA MET A 207 -9.97 -0.95 8.03
C MET A 207 -10.41 -1.47 6.65
N ASP A 208 -9.49 -1.66 5.74
CA ASP A 208 -9.72 -2.10 4.36
C ASP A 208 -10.60 -3.37 4.31
N ALA A 209 -10.29 -4.38 5.11
CA ALA A 209 -11.03 -5.64 5.18
C ALA A 209 -12.52 -5.51 5.56
N MET A 210 -12.89 -4.44 6.26
CA MET A 210 -14.29 -4.16 6.65
C MET A 210 -14.96 -3.16 5.70
N ALA A 211 -14.17 -2.29 5.08
CA ALA A 211 -14.64 -1.25 4.19
C ALA A 211 -14.96 -1.76 2.78
N GLU A 212 -14.12 -2.66 2.27
CA GLU A 212 -14.25 -3.27 0.95
C GLU A 212 -13.81 -4.76 1.01
N PRO A 213 -14.62 -5.62 1.69
CA PRO A 213 -14.28 -7.02 1.85
C PRO A 213 -14.31 -7.78 0.53
N TYR A 214 -13.45 -8.78 0.40
CA TYR A 214 -13.57 -9.74 -0.70
C TYR A 214 -14.95 -10.41 -0.69
N PRO A 215 -15.53 -10.75 -1.86
CA PRO A 215 -16.86 -11.36 -1.94
C PRO A 215 -17.03 -12.59 -1.05
N GLU A 216 -16.01 -13.43 -0.94
CA GLU A 216 -16.02 -14.62 -0.10
C GLU A 216 -15.97 -14.33 1.41
N TRP A 217 -15.63 -13.10 1.83
CA TRP A 217 -15.64 -12.67 3.24
C TRP A 217 -16.93 -11.96 3.64
N GLN A 218 -17.78 -11.59 2.67
CA GLN A 218 -18.98 -10.79 2.93
C GLN A 218 -19.86 -11.41 4.02
N SER A 219 -20.08 -12.72 3.98
CA SER A 219 -20.88 -13.42 4.98
C SER A 219 -20.27 -13.39 6.39
N LEU A 220 -18.94 -13.31 6.50
CA LEU A 220 -18.26 -13.14 7.79
C LEU A 220 -18.43 -11.71 8.28
N VAL A 221 -18.16 -10.73 7.43
CA VAL A 221 -18.26 -9.30 7.74
C VAL A 221 -19.69 -8.93 8.15
N ASP A 222 -20.71 -9.50 7.50
CA ASP A 222 -22.12 -9.29 7.84
C ASP A 222 -22.48 -9.73 9.27
N ASN A 223 -21.68 -10.59 9.89
CA ASN A 223 -21.87 -11.06 11.27
C ASN A 223 -21.03 -10.29 12.31
N LEU A 224 -20.30 -9.27 11.88
CA LEU A 224 -19.39 -8.49 12.72
C LEU A 224 -19.82 -7.03 12.83
N ASN A 225 -19.51 -6.42 13.96
CA ASN A 225 -19.60 -4.98 14.19
C ASN A 225 -18.20 -4.40 14.29
N VAL A 226 -17.98 -3.25 13.66
CA VAL A 226 -16.85 -2.38 13.95
C VAL A 226 -17.18 -1.57 15.18
N LEU A 227 -16.33 -1.65 16.20
CA LEU A 227 -16.51 -0.95 17.47
C LEU A 227 -16.20 0.54 17.32
N ALA A 228 -16.97 1.37 18.01
CA ALA A 228 -16.58 2.75 18.23
C ALA A 228 -15.59 2.80 19.41
N VAL A 229 -14.50 3.57 19.26
CA VAL A 229 -13.46 3.64 20.26
C VAL A 229 -13.39 5.00 20.93
N LYS A 230 -13.11 4.99 22.23
CA LYS A 230 -12.75 6.16 22.99
C LYS A 230 -11.25 6.16 23.26
N ASN A 231 -10.58 7.30 23.01
CA ASN A 231 -9.14 7.41 23.19
C ASN A 231 -8.71 7.25 24.65
N VAL A 232 -7.45 6.93 24.90
CA VAL A 232 -6.91 6.81 26.25
C VAL A 232 -7.02 8.12 27.02
N LYS A 233 -7.05 8.03 28.34
CA LYS A 233 -7.15 9.20 29.23
C LYS A 233 -6.04 10.22 28.94
N ASN A 234 -6.38 11.51 29.15
CA ASN A 234 -5.45 12.64 28.96
C ASN A 234 -4.92 12.83 27.52
N THR A 235 -5.57 12.24 26.54
CA THR A 235 -5.28 12.50 25.13
C THR A 235 -6.41 13.31 24.49
N PRO A 236 -6.18 13.94 23.34
CA PRO A 236 -7.26 14.56 22.56
C PRO A 236 -8.36 13.55 22.23
N ASN A 237 -9.60 14.01 22.12
CA ASN A 237 -10.77 13.21 21.74
C ASN A 237 -11.10 12.02 22.65
N ASN A 238 -10.77 12.11 23.96
CA ASN A 238 -11.01 11.04 24.92
C ASN A 238 -12.39 11.11 25.62
N LYS A 239 -13.29 11.99 25.18
CA LYS A 239 -14.60 12.18 25.83
C LYS A 239 -15.70 11.34 25.19
N LEU A 240 -15.60 11.08 23.87
CA LEU A 240 -16.61 10.43 23.07
C LEU A 240 -16.05 9.20 22.35
N TYR A 241 -16.95 8.32 21.92
CA TYR A 241 -16.63 7.17 21.10
C TYR A 241 -16.79 7.53 19.62
N TYR A 242 -15.82 7.17 18.80
CA TYR A 242 -15.80 7.44 17.37
C TYR A 242 -15.65 6.14 16.58
N LYS A 243 -16.46 5.97 15.55
CA LYS A 243 -16.26 4.91 14.55
C LYS A 243 -15.20 5.36 13.53
N PRO A 244 -14.47 4.42 12.90
CA PRO A 244 -13.51 4.72 11.84
C PRO A 244 -14.29 5.03 10.55
N THR A 245 -14.60 6.29 10.33
CA THR A 245 -15.25 6.79 9.11
C THR A 245 -14.36 7.82 8.44
N GLN A 246 -14.54 8.07 7.14
CA GLN A 246 -13.82 9.14 6.45
C GLN A 246 -13.93 10.47 7.19
N ALA A 247 -15.12 10.81 7.68
CA ALA A 247 -15.35 12.05 8.43
C ALA A 247 -14.56 12.08 9.76
N SER A 248 -14.58 11.02 10.55
CA SER A 248 -13.87 10.96 11.83
C SER A 248 -12.35 10.89 11.65
N LEU A 249 -11.86 10.22 10.59
CA LEU A 249 -10.46 10.17 10.23
C LEU A 249 -9.96 11.53 9.73
N GLY A 250 -10.74 12.21 8.87
CA GLY A 250 -10.44 13.54 8.35
C GLY A 250 -10.44 14.61 9.44
N ALA A 251 -11.37 14.55 10.37
CA ALA A 251 -11.45 15.45 11.53
C ALA A 251 -10.43 15.13 12.65
N GLY A 252 -9.63 14.05 12.52
CA GLY A 252 -8.68 13.63 13.56
C GLY A 252 -9.35 13.16 14.84
N LEU A 253 -10.60 12.72 14.78
CA LEU A 253 -11.40 12.26 15.94
C LEU A 253 -11.12 10.78 16.25
N TYR A 254 -10.94 9.94 15.22
CA TYR A 254 -10.57 8.54 15.40
C TYR A 254 -9.07 8.40 15.70
N PRO A 255 -8.69 7.79 16.84
CA PRO A 255 -7.31 7.89 17.35
C PRO A 255 -6.30 6.98 16.66
N LEU A 256 -6.74 5.91 15.98
CA LEU A 256 -5.85 4.89 15.43
C LEU A 256 -5.76 4.97 13.90
N LYS A 257 -5.59 6.21 13.38
CA LYS A 257 -5.39 6.47 11.95
C LYS A 257 -3.98 6.10 11.52
N ARG A 258 -3.86 5.45 10.34
CA ARG A 258 -2.58 5.16 9.68
C ARG A 258 -2.52 5.90 8.33
N SER A 259 -1.33 6.32 7.94
CA SER A 259 -1.09 6.91 6.62
C SER A 259 -0.60 5.82 5.67
N ILE A 260 -1.04 5.84 4.41
CA ILE A 260 -0.67 4.86 3.38
C ILE A 260 0.24 5.52 2.35
N TYR A 261 1.38 4.89 2.08
CA TYR A 261 2.42 5.41 1.22
C TYR A 261 2.76 4.46 0.08
N VAL A 262 3.00 5.00 -1.11
CA VAL A 262 3.78 4.33 -2.15
C VAL A 262 5.23 4.69 -1.94
N LEU A 263 6.07 3.69 -1.74
CA LEU A 263 7.52 3.79 -1.62
C LEU A 263 8.15 3.35 -2.94
N ASN A 264 8.80 4.27 -3.64
CA ASN A 264 9.50 4.00 -4.90
C ASN A 264 11.01 4.26 -4.73
N TYR A 265 11.78 3.18 -4.79
CA TYR A 265 13.24 3.14 -4.69
C TYR A 265 13.91 2.71 -6.01
N GLN A 266 13.22 2.78 -7.16
CA GLN A 266 13.79 2.44 -8.47
C GLN A 266 15.00 3.31 -8.84
N GLY A 267 15.07 4.56 -8.36
CA GLY A 267 16.16 5.49 -8.67
C GLY A 267 15.99 6.27 -9.97
N PHE A 268 15.03 5.92 -10.81
CA PHE A 268 14.72 6.59 -12.09
C PHE A 268 13.21 6.86 -12.24
N ALA A 269 12.81 7.55 -13.30
CA ALA A 269 11.42 7.86 -13.61
C ALA A 269 10.83 6.79 -14.54
N GLY A 270 10.50 5.62 -13.97
CA GLY A 270 9.85 4.52 -14.67
C GLY A 270 8.38 4.38 -14.29
N LEU A 271 7.80 3.20 -14.56
CA LEU A 271 6.39 2.87 -14.35
C LEU A 271 5.96 3.05 -12.89
N GLY A 272 6.84 2.77 -11.93
CA GLY A 272 6.57 3.03 -10.52
C GLY A 272 6.34 4.50 -10.20
N THR A 273 6.96 5.44 -10.93
CA THR A 273 6.67 6.88 -10.80
C THR A 273 5.30 7.21 -11.38
N GLY A 274 4.94 6.57 -12.51
CA GLY A 274 3.62 6.71 -13.13
C GLY A 274 2.50 6.21 -12.21
N PHE A 275 2.64 5.01 -11.67
CA PHE A 275 1.68 4.44 -10.72
C PHE A 275 1.55 5.30 -9.45
N ALA A 276 2.67 5.74 -8.86
CA ALA A 276 2.63 6.64 -7.70
C ALA A 276 1.91 7.97 -8.02
N SER A 277 2.09 8.51 -9.22
CA SER A 277 1.38 9.71 -9.67
C SER A 277 -0.11 9.47 -9.91
N PHE A 278 -0.46 8.28 -10.42
CA PHE A 278 -1.85 7.88 -10.63
C PHE A 278 -2.62 7.78 -9.31
N VAL A 279 -2.08 7.11 -8.30
CA VAL A 279 -2.78 6.91 -7.01
C VAL A 279 -2.98 8.21 -6.22
N VAL A 280 -2.12 9.22 -6.40
CA VAL A 280 -2.31 10.56 -5.81
C VAL A 280 -3.17 11.47 -6.69
N GLY A 281 -3.38 11.10 -7.96
CA GLY A 281 -4.19 11.83 -8.91
C GLY A 281 -5.70 11.65 -8.71
N ASP A 282 -6.51 12.39 -9.45
CA ASP A 282 -7.97 12.45 -9.29
C ASP A 282 -8.63 11.06 -9.36
N ILE A 283 -8.23 10.21 -10.30
CA ILE A 283 -8.79 8.87 -10.48
C ILE A 283 -8.46 7.98 -9.28
N GLY A 284 -7.18 7.92 -8.90
CA GLY A 284 -6.74 7.15 -7.74
C GLY A 284 -7.40 7.60 -6.45
N GLN A 285 -7.58 8.91 -6.26
CA GLN A 285 -8.27 9.46 -5.08
C GLN A 285 -9.78 9.14 -5.06
N ARG A 286 -10.44 9.01 -6.23
CA ARG A 286 -11.82 8.52 -6.32
C ARG A 286 -11.94 7.05 -5.91
N ILE A 287 -10.95 6.22 -6.25
CA ILE A 287 -10.90 4.82 -5.81
C ILE A 287 -10.77 4.78 -4.29
N VAL A 288 -9.79 5.50 -3.70
CA VAL A 288 -9.63 5.60 -2.23
C VAL A 288 -10.95 6.00 -1.55
N MET A 289 -11.65 7.00 -2.11
CA MET A 289 -12.89 7.47 -1.53
C MET A 289 -14.02 6.43 -1.62
N ARG A 290 -14.08 5.65 -2.70
CA ARG A 290 -15.06 4.56 -2.86
C ARG A 290 -14.81 3.41 -1.89
N SER A 291 -13.55 3.07 -1.64
CA SER A 291 -13.15 2.06 -0.65
C SER A 291 -13.37 2.51 0.81
N ASN A 292 -14.12 3.59 1.03
CA ASN A 292 -14.39 4.16 2.35
C ASN A 292 -13.14 4.55 3.17
N LEU A 293 -11.97 4.60 2.53
CA LEU A 293 -10.74 5.11 3.13
C LEU A 293 -10.64 6.63 2.94
N LEU A 294 -9.78 7.28 3.70
CA LEU A 294 -9.63 8.73 3.63
C LEU A 294 -8.63 9.10 2.53
N PRO A 295 -9.07 9.76 1.42
CA PRO A 295 -8.17 10.29 0.41
C PRO A 295 -7.36 11.48 0.95
N ILE A 296 -6.19 11.75 0.38
CA ILE A 296 -5.40 12.96 0.72
C ILE A 296 -5.96 14.22 0.08
N THR A 297 -6.67 14.06 -1.03
CA THR A 297 -7.33 15.14 -1.76
C THR A 297 -8.74 14.69 -2.08
N ILE A 298 -9.73 15.53 -1.80
CA ILE A 298 -11.12 15.25 -2.17
C ILE A 298 -11.30 15.62 -3.64
N PRO A 299 -11.58 14.64 -4.54
CA PRO A 299 -11.78 14.93 -5.95
C PRO A 299 -12.99 15.85 -6.18
N GLU A 300 -12.87 16.80 -7.10
CA GLU A 300 -13.96 17.68 -7.46
C GLU A 300 -15.14 16.90 -8.06
N ARG A 301 -16.35 17.29 -7.68
CA ARG A 301 -17.58 16.72 -8.23
C ARG A 301 -18.04 17.56 -9.42
N ASN A 302 -17.79 17.10 -10.64
CA ASN A 302 -18.38 17.67 -11.83
C ASN A 302 -19.82 17.16 -11.98
N ILE A 303 -20.81 18.00 -11.67
CA ILE A 303 -22.23 17.68 -11.86
C ILE A 303 -22.65 18.21 -13.23
N ASN A 304 -22.77 17.31 -14.21
CA ASN A 304 -23.35 17.62 -15.50
C ASN A 304 -24.89 17.53 -15.39
N ILE A 305 -25.54 18.67 -15.28
CA ILE A 305 -27.00 18.72 -15.31
C ILE A 305 -27.44 18.58 -16.77
N ARG A 306 -28.08 17.47 -17.16
CA ARG A 306 -28.76 17.36 -18.44
C ARG A 306 -29.96 18.33 -18.44
N LYS A 307 -29.91 19.32 -19.32
CA LYS A 307 -31.00 20.32 -19.47
C LYS A 307 -32.20 19.81 -20.25
N GLU A 308 -32.10 18.67 -20.92
CA GLU A 308 -33.15 18.07 -21.72
C GLU A 308 -33.40 16.62 -21.34
N ILE A 309 -34.62 16.31 -20.92
CA ILE A 309 -35.11 14.94 -20.82
C ILE A 309 -35.81 14.70 -22.16
N ASN A 310 -35.14 13.97 -23.07
CA ASN A 310 -35.85 13.51 -24.28
C ASN A 310 -37.00 12.60 -23.85
N LYS A 311 -38.24 13.07 -24.12
CA LYS A 311 -39.47 12.30 -23.99
C LYS A 311 -39.58 11.23 -25.06
#